data_bfc109b2e1ad3bc8cfece6bb64f4463d
#
_entry.id   bfc109b2e1ad3bc8cfece6bb64f4463d
#
_cell.length_a   1.000
_cell.length_b   1.000
_cell.length_c   1.000
_cell.angle_alpha   90.00
_cell.angle_beta   90.00
_cell.angle_gamma   90.00
#
_symmetry.space_group_name_H-M   'P 1'
#
loop_
_entity.id
_entity.type
_entity.pdbx_description
1 polymer ?
#
loop_
_entity_poly.entity_id
_entity_poly.type
_entity_poly.pdbx_seq_one_letter_code
_entity_poly.pdbx_strand_id
1 'polypeptide(L)'
;MPHYLGVMSGTSLDGVDIALIEQTTHPVLTASLYLPMPDTLRADILSLCQSGDDELARSSMVENQWVALVANGVRTLLARERISPKDIRAIGSHGQTVRHEPARGFSIQIGNPALLAELTEICVVSDFRRRDIAAGGQGAPLVPAFHRELFLHNHSCAVLNIGGFSNISMLDTEMTVRGFDCGPGNVLMDAWIACHKSQHYDCNGSWAARGSVNSALYARMMSEPFFHTRGPKSTGRELFNLAWLNSQLAALPPIRPEDVQRTLLELTAQSICQSVLATQPDTRELLVCGGGAHNTTLMNRLGQLLPDCTVASTAHRGVPPDWVEAMAFA
;
A
#
# COMPACT_ATOMS: atom_id res chain seq x y z
N MET A 1 -8.12 -16.63 23.34
CA MET A 1 -7.19 -15.47 23.18
C MET A 1 -7.99 -14.30 22.63
N PRO A 2 -7.58 -13.06 22.83
CA PRO A 2 -8.35 -11.92 22.32
C PRO A 2 -8.28 -11.85 20.79
N HIS A 3 -9.42 -11.56 20.17
CA HIS A 3 -9.52 -11.30 18.74
C HIS A 3 -9.59 -9.79 18.47
N TYR A 4 -9.00 -9.37 17.37
CA TYR A 4 -9.05 -7.99 16.88
C TYR A 4 -9.38 -8.00 15.38
N LEU A 5 -9.96 -6.91 14.93
CA LEU A 5 -10.22 -6.68 13.51
C LEU A 5 -9.42 -5.46 13.04
N GLY A 6 -8.73 -5.60 11.92
CA GLY A 6 -8.09 -4.49 11.24
C GLY A 6 -8.81 -4.19 9.94
N VAL A 7 -9.05 -2.92 9.69
CA VAL A 7 -9.72 -2.41 8.49
C VAL A 7 -8.80 -1.45 7.77
N MET A 8 -8.44 -1.79 6.54
CA MET A 8 -7.56 -1.01 5.69
C MET A 8 -8.22 -0.71 4.34
N SER A 9 -8.12 0.53 3.89
CA SER A 9 -8.44 0.94 2.53
C SER A 9 -7.34 1.84 2.01
N GLY A 10 -6.70 1.40 0.93
CA GLY A 10 -5.56 2.08 0.31
C GLY A 10 -5.98 3.22 -0.62
N THR A 11 -4.98 3.97 -1.12
CA THR A 11 -5.19 5.07 -2.08
C THR A 11 -5.54 4.59 -3.49
N SER A 12 -5.43 3.30 -3.78
CA SER A 12 -5.88 2.66 -5.03
C SER A 12 -7.39 2.71 -5.19
N LEU A 13 -8.14 2.72 -4.07
CA LEU A 13 -9.62 2.74 -4.03
C LEU A 13 -10.25 1.54 -4.76
N ASP A 14 -9.59 0.42 -4.78
CA ASP A 14 -10.10 -0.83 -5.34
C ASP A 14 -11.01 -1.57 -4.36
N GLY A 15 -10.75 -1.44 -3.05
CA GLY A 15 -11.56 -2.07 -2.03
C GLY A 15 -11.16 -1.76 -0.61
N VAL A 16 -11.74 -2.51 0.30
CA VAL A 16 -11.45 -2.49 1.74
C VAL A 16 -11.04 -3.89 2.19
N ASP A 17 -9.91 -3.98 2.84
CA ASP A 17 -9.39 -5.19 3.46
C ASP A 17 -9.80 -5.25 4.91
N ILE A 18 -10.38 -6.38 5.34
CA ILE A 18 -10.73 -6.67 6.73
C ILE A 18 -9.97 -7.92 7.15
N ALA A 19 -9.10 -7.80 8.14
CA ALA A 19 -8.35 -8.91 8.73
C ALA A 19 -8.84 -9.19 10.14
N LEU A 20 -9.13 -10.45 10.44
CA LEU A 20 -9.37 -10.94 11.80
C LEU A 20 -8.10 -11.61 12.29
N ILE A 21 -7.57 -11.11 13.38
CA ILE A 21 -6.40 -11.70 14.03
C ILE A 21 -6.71 -12.26 15.41
N GLU A 22 -5.99 -13.30 15.77
CA GLU A 22 -5.86 -13.75 17.14
C GLU A 22 -4.53 -13.27 17.70
N GLN A 23 -4.57 -12.57 18.85
CA GLN A 23 -3.36 -12.10 19.51
C GLN A 23 -2.78 -13.22 20.38
N THR A 24 -1.72 -13.81 19.89
CA THR A 24 -0.87 -14.77 20.60
C THR A 24 0.47 -14.11 20.95
N THR A 25 1.55 -14.85 21.06
CA THR A 25 2.92 -14.28 21.15
C THR A 25 3.22 -13.40 19.94
N HIS A 26 2.75 -13.81 18.75
CA HIS A 26 2.73 -13.02 17.52
C HIS A 26 1.31 -13.01 16.97
N PRO A 27 0.83 -11.90 16.36
CA PRO A 27 -0.50 -11.84 15.77
C PRO A 27 -0.64 -12.86 14.63
N VAL A 28 -1.71 -13.63 14.66
CA VAL A 28 -2.01 -14.65 13.64
C VAL A 28 -3.27 -14.28 12.90
N LEU A 29 -3.20 -14.21 11.57
CA LEU A 29 -4.38 -14.03 10.72
C LEU A 29 -5.24 -15.31 10.79
N THR A 30 -6.47 -15.18 11.30
CA THR A 30 -7.41 -16.29 11.41
C THR A 30 -8.44 -16.29 10.30
N ALA A 31 -8.85 -15.10 9.86
CA ALA A 31 -9.77 -14.93 8.73
C ALA A 31 -9.60 -13.56 8.09
N SER A 32 -10.08 -13.42 6.86
CA SER A 32 -10.01 -12.16 6.12
C SER A 32 -11.18 -12.01 5.15
N LEU A 33 -11.47 -10.77 4.77
CA LEU A 33 -12.50 -10.44 3.79
C LEU A 33 -12.07 -9.22 2.99
N TYR A 34 -12.08 -9.34 1.67
CA TYR A 34 -11.96 -8.22 0.75
C TYR A 34 -13.35 -7.75 0.31
N LEU A 35 -13.58 -6.45 0.38
CA LEU A 35 -14.81 -5.79 -0.07
C LEU A 35 -14.46 -4.91 -1.27
N PRO A 36 -14.90 -5.22 -2.49
CA PRO A 36 -14.68 -4.35 -3.62
C PRO A 36 -15.36 -2.99 -3.38
N MET A 37 -14.67 -1.90 -3.76
CA MET A 37 -15.23 -0.55 -3.65
C MET A 37 -16.30 -0.35 -4.73
N PRO A 38 -17.57 0.00 -4.38
CA PRO A 38 -18.57 0.34 -5.38
C PRO A 38 -18.13 1.54 -6.23
N ASP A 39 -18.39 1.50 -7.54
CA ASP A 39 -17.92 2.53 -8.48
C ASP A 39 -18.42 3.94 -8.11
N THR A 40 -19.66 4.06 -7.63
CA THR A 40 -20.21 5.33 -7.18
C THR A 40 -19.47 5.87 -5.97
N LEU A 41 -19.25 5.03 -4.95
CA LEU A 41 -18.52 5.41 -3.75
C LEU A 41 -17.06 5.77 -4.09
N ARG A 42 -16.43 5.01 -4.99
CA ARG A 42 -15.08 5.31 -5.49
C ARG A 42 -15.01 6.67 -6.15
N ALA A 43 -15.96 7.00 -7.02
CA ALA A 43 -16.02 8.31 -7.69
C ALA A 43 -16.21 9.45 -6.67
N ASP A 44 -17.07 9.27 -5.68
CA ASP A 44 -17.32 10.26 -4.63
C ASP A 44 -16.05 10.49 -3.77
N ILE A 45 -15.35 9.42 -3.37
CA ILE A 45 -14.09 9.54 -2.63
C ILE A 45 -13.02 10.25 -3.48
N LEU A 46 -12.89 9.89 -4.76
CA LEU A 46 -11.93 10.56 -5.66
C LEU A 46 -12.22 12.05 -5.78
N SER A 47 -13.49 12.45 -5.79
CA SER A 47 -13.89 13.86 -5.83
C SER A 47 -13.49 14.64 -4.57
N LEU A 48 -13.35 13.97 -3.41
CA LEU A 48 -12.86 14.54 -2.16
C LEU A 48 -11.35 14.68 -2.10
N CYS A 49 -10.61 13.98 -2.97
CA CYS A 49 -9.15 14.13 -3.06
C CYS A 49 -8.73 15.47 -3.67
N GLN A 50 -9.67 16.25 -4.20
CA GLN A 50 -9.48 17.60 -4.72
C GLN A 50 -10.44 18.56 -4.03
N SER A 51 -10.07 19.86 -3.99
CA SER A 51 -10.96 20.90 -3.46
C SER A 51 -12.22 21.04 -4.31
N GLY A 52 -13.36 21.22 -3.67
CA GLY A 52 -14.64 21.34 -4.35
C GLY A 52 -15.69 22.00 -3.48
N ASP A 53 -16.85 22.32 -4.10
CA ASP A 53 -17.96 22.95 -3.41
C ASP A 53 -18.55 22.00 -2.35
N ASP A 54 -19.00 22.56 -1.23
CA ASP A 54 -19.67 21.89 -0.12
C ASP A 54 -18.91 20.63 0.39
N GLU A 55 -17.58 20.71 0.41
CA GLU A 55 -16.71 19.59 0.70
C GLU A 55 -16.97 18.95 2.07
N LEU A 56 -17.34 19.75 3.09
CA LEU A 56 -17.62 19.25 4.44
C LEU A 56 -18.87 18.36 4.49
N ALA A 57 -19.96 18.78 3.87
CA ALA A 57 -21.19 17.96 3.83
C ALA A 57 -20.99 16.72 2.95
N ARG A 58 -20.32 16.89 1.81
CA ARG A 58 -20.00 15.75 0.91
C ARG A 58 -19.13 14.72 1.61
N SER A 59 -18.08 15.13 2.33
CA SER A 59 -17.23 14.21 3.07
C SER A 59 -18.00 13.42 4.13
N SER A 60 -18.90 14.10 4.86
CA SER A 60 -19.74 13.46 5.88
C SER A 60 -20.73 12.44 5.31
N MET A 61 -21.29 12.71 4.13
CA MET A 61 -22.17 11.74 3.44
C MET A 61 -21.38 10.54 2.92
N VAL A 62 -20.22 10.77 2.30
CA VAL A 62 -19.36 9.73 1.74
C VAL A 62 -18.78 8.83 2.83
N GLU A 63 -18.34 9.40 3.96
CA GLU A 63 -17.84 8.59 5.06
C GLU A 63 -18.90 7.67 5.65
N ASN A 64 -20.16 8.12 5.76
CA ASN A 64 -21.24 7.27 6.23
C ASN A 64 -21.51 6.09 5.27
N GLN A 65 -21.41 6.30 3.96
CA GLN A 65 -21.53 5.22 2.97
C GLN A 65 -20.36 4.23 3.09
N TRP A 66 -19.15 4.75 3.25
CA TRP A 66 -17.96 3.92 3.45
C TRP A 66 -18.07 3.08 4.73
N VAL A 67 -18.50 3.69 5.83
CA VAL A 67 -18.71 2.99 7.10
C VAL A 67 -19.78 1.91 7.00
N ALA A 68 -20.89 2.18 6.28
CA ALA A 68 -21.94 1.18 6.07
C ALA A 68 -21.40 -0.05 5.31
N LEU A 69 -20.55 0.17 4.29
CA LEU A 69 -19.86 -0.91 3.57
C LEU A 69 -18.97 -1.72 4.52
N VAL A 70 -18.14 -1.07 5.31
CA VAL A 70 -17.23 -1.71 6.28
C VAL A 70 -18.00 -2.49 7.35
N ALA A 71 -19.00 -1.88 7.98
CA ALA A 71 -19.81 -2.52 9.01
C ALA A 71 -20.52 -3.78 8.49
N ASN A 72 -21.02 -3.73 7.25
CA ASN A 72 -21.58 -4.91 6.60
C ASN A 72 -20.54 -6.01 6.38
N GLY A 73 -19.33 -5.64 5.96
CA GLY A 73 -18.21 -6.56 5.80
C GLY A 73 -17.79 -7.20 7.12
N VAL A 74 -17.67 -6.43 8.19
CA VAL A 74 -17.36 -6.92 9.54
C VAL A 74 -18.40 -7.95 9.98
N ARG A 75 -19.71 -7.61 9.87
CA ARG A 75 -20.78 -8.55 10.22
C ARG A 75 -20.75 -9.82 9.39
N THR A 76 -20.49 -9.70 8.09
CA THR A 76 -20.37 -10.85 7.18
C THR A 76 -19.22 -11.76 7.59
N LEU A 77 -18.04 -11.18 7.87
CA LEU A 77 -16.86 -11.95 8.31
C LEU A 77 -17.13 -12.67 9.62
N LEU A 78 -17.66 -11.97 10.63
CA LEU A 78 -17.97 -12.55 11.93
C LEU A 78 -19.02 -13.67 11.85
N ALA A 79 -20.08 -13.47 11.04
CA ALA A 79 -21.10 -14.50 10.81
C ALA A 79 -20.52 -15.75 10.13
N ARG A 80 -19.64 -15.57 9.13
CA ARG A 80 -18.95 -16.66 8.43
C ARG A 80 -18.09 -17.49 9.39
N GLU A 81 -17.36 -16.81 10.26
CA GLU A 81 -16.46 -17.45 11.25
C GLU A 81 -17.19 -17.88 12.53
N ARG A 82 -18.48 -17.58 12.67
CA ARG A 82 -19.32 -17.88 13.86
C ARG A 82 -18.77 -17.26 15.14
N ILE A 83 -18.22 -16.05 15.04
CA ILE A 83 -17.67 -15.28 16.16
C ILE A 83 -18.68 -14.19 16.54
N SER A 84 -18.94 -14.04 17.85
CA SER A 84 -19.79 -12.97 18.36
C SER A 84 -19.03 -11.63 18.34
N PRO A 85 -19.69 -10.48 18.05
CA PRO A 85 -19.10 -9.16 18.25
C PRO A 85 -18.49 -8.96 19.64
N LYS A 86 -19.05 -9.57 20.67
CA LYS A 86 -18.56 -9.52 22.07
C LYS A 86 -17.22 -10.20 22.29
N ASP A 87 -16.83 -11.10 21.39
CA ASP A 87 -15.55 -11.81 21.43
C ASP A 87 -14.42 -11.01 20.75
N ILE A 88 -14.78 -9.91 20.08
CA ILE A 88 -13.84 -8.98 19.46
C ILE A 88 -13.48 -7.87 20.44
N ARG A 89 -12.18 -7.72 20.72
CA ARG A 89 -11.69 -6.72 21.63
C ARG A 89 -11.80 -5.29 21.07
N ALA A 90 -11.44 -5.11 19.81
CA ALA A 90 -11.54 -3.84 19.10
C ALA A 90 -11.44 -4.01 17.58
N ILE A 91 -11.91 -3.01 16.87
CA ILE A 91 -11.63 -2.78 15.44
C ILE A 91 -10.62 -1.64 15.35
N GLY A 92 -9.46 -1.88 14.72
CA GLY A 92 -8.57 -0.80 14.30
C GLY A 92 -8.94 -0.39 12.87
N SER A 93 -9.45 0.82 12.71
CA SER A 93 -9.92 1.33 11.42
C SER A 93 -8.99 2.44 10.92
N HIS A 94 -8.28 2.15 9.81
CA HIS A 94 -7.46 3.15 9.13
C HIS A 94 -8.32 4.29 8.55
N GLY A 95 -9.54 3.99 8.14
CA GLY A 95 -10.36 4.89 7.33
C GLY A 95 -9.87 4.96 5.88
N GLN A 96 -10.41 5.91 5.11
CA GLN A 96 -10.02 6.18 3.73
C GLN A 96 -9.35 7.54 3.63
N THR A 97 -8.08 7.57 3.23
CA THR A 97 -7.33 8.83 3.06
C THR A 97 -7.88 9.62 1.86
N VAL A 98 -8.24 10.87 2.10
CA VAL A 98 -8.68 11.84 1.08
C VAL A 98 -7.70 13.00 0.94
N ARG A 99 -6.95 13.36 1.98
CA ARG A 99 -5.87 14.36 1.95
C ARG A 99 -4.70 13.90 2.81
N HIS A 100 -3.49 14.13 2.32
CA HIS A 100 -2.28 13.85 3.08
C HIS A 100 -1.25 14.95 2.82
N GLU A 101 -1.14 15.86 3.78
CA GLU A 101 -0.27 17.04 3.68
C GLU A 101 0.55 17.21 4.98
N PRO A 102 1.48 16.30 5.27
CA PRO A 102 2.25 16.30 6.52
C PRO A 102 3.10 17.57 6.67
N ALA A 103 3.59 18.15 5.58
CA ALA A 103 4.31 19.43 5.61
C ALA A 103 3.45 20.60 6.12
N ARG A 104 2.11 20.48 6.01
CA ARG A 104 1.12 21.42 6.58
C ARG A 104 0.56 20.97 7.91
N GLY A 105 1.06 19.84 8.45
CA GLY A 105 0.69 19.31 9.75
C GLY A 105 -0.63 18.52 9.79
N PHE A 106 -1.12 17.99 8.65
CA PHE A 106 -2.37 17.24 8.66
C PHE A 106 -2.42 16.07 7.66
N SER A 107 -3.29 15.13 7.98
CA SER A 107 -3.78 14.07 7.10
C SER A 107 -5.25 13.83 7.41
N ILE A 108 -6.09 13.67 6.41
CA ILE A 108 -7.54 13.49 6.57
C ILE A 108 -7.92 12.11 6.06
N GLN A 109 -8.43 11.29 6.97
CA GLN A 109 -9.10 10.03 6.67
C GLN A 109 -10.57 10.17 7.01
N ILE A 110 -11.45 9.87 6.06
CA ILE A 110 -12.88 9.68 6.33
C ILE A 110 -13.10 8.29 6.90
N GLY A 111 -14.11 8.09 7.77
CA GLY A 111 -14.33 6.77 8.36
C GLY A 111 -15.09 6.73 9.67
N ASN A 112 -15.79 7.78 10.07
CA ASN A 112 -16.73 7.92 11.20
C ASN A 112 -16.69 6.75 12.23
N PRO A 113 -15.71 6.73 13.14
CA PRO A 113 -15.53 5.59 14.05
C PRO A 113 -16.71 5.41 15.02
N ALA A 114 -17.42 6.49 15.36
CA ALA A 114 -18.59 6.42 16.22
C ALA A 114 -19.73 5.64 15.54
N LEU A 115 -19.98 5.90 14.25
CA LEU A 115 -20.98 5.17 13.47
C LEU A 115 -20.56 3.70 13.28
N LEU A 116 -19.27 3.43 13.04
CA LEU A 116 -18.76 2.06 12.89
C LEU A 116 -18.96 1.28 14.21
N ALA A 117 -18.65 1.89 15.35
CA ALA A 117 -18.85 1.27 16.66
C ALA A 117 -20.32 0.96 16.93
N GLU A 118 -21.23 1.89 16.62
CA GLU A 118 -22.67 1.71 16.77
C GLU A 118 -23.20 0.57 15.91
N LEU A 119 -22.78 0.52 14.62
CA LEU A 119 -23.27 -0.49 13.67
C LEU A 119 -22.71 -1.90 13.93
N THR A 120 -21.54 -2.01 14.58
CA THR A 120 -20.88 -3.29 14.82
C THR A 120 -20.97 -3.77 16.27
N GLU A 121 -21.35 -2.89 17.20
CA GLU A 121 -21.31 -3.11 18.66
C GLU A 121 -19.90 -3.46 19.19
N ILE A 122 -18.85 -3.00 18.48
CA ILE A 122 -17.45 -3.26 18.83
C ILE A 122 -16.72 -1.93 19.05
N CYS A 123 -15.83 -1.88 20.03
CA CYS A 123 -14.95 -0.72 20.24
C CYS A 123 -14.11 -0.44 18.99
N VAL A 124 -14.00 0.84 18.58
CA VAL A 124 -13.23 1.25 17.39
C VAL A 124 -12.06 2.13 17.81
N VAL A 125 -10.85 1.78 17.33
CA VAL A 125 -9.64 2.59 17.40
C VAL A 125 -9.36 3.13 16.01
N SER A 126 -9.12 4.42 15.88
CA SER A 126 -8.94 5.08 14.58
C SER A 126 -8.00 6.26 14.67
N ASP A 127 -7.83 6.98 13.55
CA ASP A 127 -7.10 8.24 13.49
C ASP A 127 -5.58 8.08 13.69
N PHE A 128 -5.04 7.00 13.23
CA PHE A 128 -3.62 6.64 13.40
C PHE A 128 -2.67 7.67 12.78
N ARG A 129 -2.98 8.20 11.58
CA ARG A 129 -2.10 9.14 10.86
C ARG A 129 -2.01 10.49 11.58
N ARG A 130 -3.14 11.03 12.06
CA ARG A 130 -3.11 12.28 12.84
C ARG A 130 -2.42 12.09 14.18
N ARG A 131 -2.54 10.90 14.78
CA ARG A 131 -1.80 10.58 16.03
C ARG A 131 -0.30 10.56 15.79
N ASP A 132 0.17 10.00 14.68
CA ASP A 132 1.59 9.98 14.30
C ASP A 132 2.11 11.41 14.04
N ILE A 133 1.37 12.21 13.25
CA ILE A 133 1.71 13.61 12.97
C ILE A 133 1.79 14.43 14.29
N ALA A 134 0.84 14.23 15.20
CA ALA A 134 0.84 14.91 16.51
C ALA A 134 2.04 14.50 17.39
N ALA A 135 2.62 13.33 17.15
CA ALA A 135 3.84 12.87 17.80
C ALA A 135 5.13 13.34 17.11
N GLY A 136 5.01 14.13 16.02
CA GLY A 136 6.16 14.65 15.24
C GLY A 136 6.52 13.80 14.03
N GLY A 137 5.74 12.76 13.71
CA GLY A 137 5.88 11.96 12.50
C GLY A 137 5.25 12.62 11.26
N GLN A 138 5.26 11.89 10.15
CA GLN A 138 4.70 12.34 8.88
C GLN A 138 3.35 11.66 8.54
N GLY A 139 2.83 10.81 9.44
CA GLY A 139 1.60 10.06 9.22
C GLY A 139 1.70 8.91 8.23
N ALA A 140 2.88 8.67 7.68
CA ALA A 140 3.19 7.54 6.78
C ALA A 140 4.70 7.30 6.73
N PRO A 141 5.18 6.04 6.60
CA PRO A 141 4.40 4.81 6.77
C PRO A 141 4.09 4.52 8.25
N LEU A 142 2.97 3.83 8.53
CA LEU A 142 2.56 3.47 9.91
C LEU A 142 2.94 2.04 10.31
N VAL A 143 3.22 1.19 9.34
CA VAL A 143 3.42 -0.26 9.54
C VAL A 143 4.84 -0.71 9.96
N PRO A 144 5.91 0.11 9.95
CA PRO A 144 7.27 -0.38 10.21
C PRO A 144 7.44 -1.07 11.57
N ALA A 145 6.79 -0.58 12.63
CA ALA A 145 6.84 -1.21 13.95
C ALA A 145 6.18 -2.60 13.97
N PHE A 146 5.07 -2.75 13.24
CA PHE A 146 4.39 -4.03 13.07
C PHE A 146 5.23 -5.00 12.23
N HIS A 147 5.84 -4.53 11.15
CA HIS A 147 6.74 -5.34 10.34
C HIS A 147 7.90 -5.89 11.17
N ARG A 148 8.46 -5.08 12.09
CA ARG A 148 9.51 -5.52 13.00
C ARG A 148 9.04 -6.66 13.90
N GLU A 149 7.86 -6.53 14.48
CA GLU A 149 7.29 -7.55 15.37
C GLU A 149 7.07 -8.89 14.64
N LEU A 150 6.62 -8.83 13.38
CA LEU A 150 6.32 -10.04 12.61
C LEU A 150 7.55 -10.68 11.97
N PHE A 151 8.49 -9.88 11.47
CA PHE A 151 9.47 -10.38 10.49
C PHE A 151 10.92 -10.25 10.93
N LEU A 152 11.24 -9.40 11.94
CA LEU A 152 12.61 -9.30 12.39
C LEU A 152 12.99 -10.52 13.23
N HIS A 153 14.04 -11.20 12.78
CA HIS A 153 14.65 -12.33 13.48
C HIS A 153 16.14 -12.04 13.76
N ASN A 154 17.03 -12.94 13.33
CA ASN A 154 18.45 -12.91 13.67
C ASN A 154 19.33 -12.19 12.64
N HIS A 155 18.75 -11.56 11.62
CA HIS A 155 19.48 -10.88 10.54
C HIS A 155 18.70 -9.67 10.03
N SER A 156 19.42 -8.74 9.40
CA SER A 156 18.82 -7.58 8.76
C SER A 156 17.90 -8.02 7.63
N CYS A 157 16.66 -7.55 7.67
CA CYS A 157 15.66 -7.79 6.62
C CYS A 157 14.93 -6.50 6.26
N ALA A 158 14.24 -6.52 5.13
CA ALA A 158 13.38 -5.43 4.72
C ALA A 158 12.00 -5.98 4.35
N VAL A 159 10.96 -5.21 4.65
CA VAL A 159 9.58 -5.49 4.23
C VAL A 159 9.16 -4.42 3.25
N LEU A 160 8.83 -4.84 2.05
CA LEU A 160 8.45 -4.00 0.93
C LEU A 160 6.97 -4.18 0.63
N ASN A 161 6.19 -3.12 0.78
CA ASN A 161 4.83 -3.09 0.28
C ASN A 161 4.80 -2.51 -1.14
N ILE A 162 4.29 -3.26 -2.11
CA ILE A 162 4.09 -2.82 -3.49
C ILE A 162 2.58 -2.73 -3.75
N GLY A 163 2.01 -1.60 -3.41
CA GLY A 163 0.68 -1.17 -3.83
C GLY A 163 0.76 -0.29 -5.09
N GLY A 164 -0.07 0.75 -5.18
CA GLY A 164 0.08 1.77 -6.22
C GLY A 164 1.44 2.46 -6.15
N PHE A 165 1.90 2.76 -4.94
CA PHE A 165 3.26 3.18 -4.61
C PHE A 165 3.97 2.09 -3.85
N SER A 166 5.31 2.08 -3.91
CA SER A 166 6.14 1.16 -3.15
C SER A 166 6.73 1.85 -1.94
N ASN A 167 6.56 1.26 -0.76
CA ASN A 167 7.19 1.71 0.47
C ASN A 167 7.91 0.54 1.15
N ILE A 168 8.96 0.87 1.88
CA ILE A 168 9.83 -0.12 2.50
C ILE A 168 10.04 0.16 3.98
N SER A 169 10.06 -0.90 4.77
CA SER A 169 10.51 -0.90 6.16
C SER A 169 11.84 -1.62 6.24
N MET A 170 12.89 -0.91 6.64
CA MET A 170 14.21 -1.47 6.91
C MET A 170 14.28 -1.88 8.38
N LEU A 171 14.57 -3.14 8.62
CA LEU A 171 14.58 -3.77 9.93
C LEU A 171 16.01 -4.27 10.20
N ASP A 172 16.73 -3.56 11.05
CA ASP A 172 18.06 -3.98 11.48
C ASP A 172 18.04 -4.62 12.87
N THR A 173 19.06 -5.39 13.17
CA THR A 173 19.21 -6.07 14.46
C THR A 173 19.52 -5.12 15.62
N GLU A 174 19.91 -3.88 15.34
CA GLU A 174 20.20 -2.84 16.34
C GLU A 174 18.94 -2.08 16.79
N MET A 175 17.76 -2.61 16.43
CA MET A 175 16.45 -2.08 16.83
C MET A 175 16.01 -0.77 16.16
N THR A 176 16.74 -0.28 15.17
CA THR A 176 16.32 0.89 14.38
C THR A 176 15.36 0.44 13.29
N VAL A 177 14.17 1.04 13.25
CA VAL A 177 13.20 0.81 12.18
C VAL A 177 13.09 2.08 11.35
N ARG A 178 13.32 1.97 10.06
CA ARG A 178 13.18 3.09 9.12
C ARG A 178 12.15 2.72 8.07
N GLY A 179 11.25 3.65 7.75
CA GLY A 179 10.27 3.45 6.69
C GLY A 179 10.22 4.67 5.78
N PHE A 180 10.11 4.45 4.45
CA PHE A 180 9.99 5.51 3.45
C PHE A 180 9.52 4.95 2.12
N ASP A 181 9.10 5.85 1.21
CA ASP A 181 8.64 5.48 -0.13
C ASP A 181 9.84 5.30 -1.09
N CYS A 182 9.80 4.22 -1.87
CA CYS A 182 10.80 3.95 -2.90
C CYS A 182 10.46 4.62 -4.23
N GLY A 183 9.17 4.85 -4.52
CA GLY A 183 8.68 5.41 -5.77
C GLY A 183 7.38 4.77 -6.23
N PRO A 184 7.05 4.84 -7.54
CA PRO A 184 5.88 4.18 -8.09
C PRO A 184 6.01 2.66 -7.91
N GLY A 185 4.93 2.03 -7.45
CA GLY A 185 4.74 0.59 -7.45
C GLY A 185 4.02 0.16 -8.73
N ASN A 186 2.73 -0.17 -8.59
CA ASN A 186 1.90 -0.57 -9.74
C ASN A 186 1.23 0.61 -10.46
N VAL A 187 1.16 1.81 -9.86
CA VAL A 187 0.31 2.92 -10.33
C VAL A 187 0.51 3.29 -11.80
N LEU A 188 1.75 3.32 -12.26
CA LEU A 188 2.06 3.67 -13.66
C LEU A 188 1.82 2.49 -14.60
N MET A 189 2.15 1.26 -14.18
CA MET A 189 1.90 0.03 -14.93
C MET A 189 0.40 -0.19 -15.14
N ASP A 190 -0.39 -0.03 -14.08
CA ASP A 190 -1.85 -0.20 -14.12
C ASP A 190 -2.52 0.87 -14.97
N ALA A 191 -2.10 2.13 -14.84
CA ALA A 191 -2.60 3.21 -15.70
C ALA A 191 -2.27 2.97 -17.18
N TRP A 192 -1.07 2.46 -17.48
CA TRP A 192 -0.64 2.21 -18.86
C TRP A 192 -1.39 1.04 -19.49
N ILE A 193 -1.53 -0.08 -18.78
CA ILE A 193 -2.28 -1.23 -19.31
C ILE A 193 -3.78 -0.91 -19.47
N ALA A 194 -4.35 -0.12 -18.57
CA ALA A 194 -5.75 0.33 -18.69
C ALA A 194 -5.98 1.11 -19.98
N CYS A 195 -5.06 2.01 -20.35
CA CYS A 195 -5.14 2.79 -21.59
C CYS A 195 -5.01 1.93 -22.86
N HIS A 196 -4.22 0.84 -22.82
CA HIS A 196 -3.88 0.08 -24.01
C HIS A 196 -4.60 -1.26 -24.16
N LYS A 197 -5.06 -1.83 -23.05
CA LYS A 197 -5.65 -3.17 -23.01
C LYS A 197 -7.01 -3.20 -22.32
N SER A 198 -7.49 -2.10 -21.75
CA SER A 198 -8.71 -2.03 -20.93
C SER A 198 -8.70 -3.07 -19.79
N GLN A 199 -7.53 -3.31 -19.21
CA GLN A 199 -7.31 -4.20 -18.08
C GLN A 199 -6.92 -3.36 -16.86
N HIS A 200 -7.30 -3.80 -15.65
CA HIS A 200 -6.99 -3.07 -14.43
C HIS A 200 -5.52 -3.18 -14.02
N TYR A 201 -4.87 -4.32 -14.31
CA TYR A 201 -3.46 -4.58 -14.00
C TYR A 201 -2.85 -5.62 -14.94
N ASP A 202 -1.53 -5.70 -14.99
CA ASP A 202 -0.76 -6.67 -15.77
C ASP A 202 -0.57 -7.97 -14.96
N CYS A 203 -1.45 -8.93 -15.18
CA CYS A 203 -1.43 -10.20 -14.45
C CYS A 203 -0.07 -10.91 -14.60
N ASN A 204 0.59 -11.16 -13.44
CA ASN A 204 1.94 -11.73 -13.34
C ASN A 204 3.04 -10.94 -14.10
N GLY A 205 2.76 -9.71 -14.54
CA GLY A 205 3.67 -8.93 -15.39
C GLY A 205 3.86 -9.54 -16.80
N SER A 206 2.86 -10.29 -17.26
CA SER A 206 2.96 -11.08 -18.50
C SER A 206 3.03 -10.23 -19.77
N TRP A 207 2.45 -9.03 -19.76
CA TRP A 207 2.59 -8.08 -20.86
C TRP A 207 3.95 -7.39 -20.83
N ALA A 208 4.40 -6.93 -19.67
CA ALA A 208 5.74 -6.38 -19.49
C ALA A 208 6.84 -7.38 -19.91
N ALA A 209 6.64 -8.67 -19.62
CA ALA A 209 7.59 -9.73 -20.00
C ALA A 209 7.80 -9.89 -21.52
N ARG A 210 6.86 -9.41 -22.36
CA ARG A 210 6.96 -9.43 -23.85
C ARG A 210 7.71 -8.23 -24.40
N GLY A 211 7.88 -7.18 -23.59
CA GLY A 211 8.58 -5.96 -23.98
C GLY A 211 10.06 -5.99 -23.64
N SER A 212 10.76 -5.01 -24.16
CA SER A 212 12.16 -4.72 -23.87
C SER A 212 12.28 -3.37 -23.17
N VAL A 213 13.24 -3.24 -22.27
CA VAL A 213 13.51 -1.95 -21.60
C VAL A 213 13.99 -0.94 -22.64
N ASN A 214 13.29 0.20 -22.74
CA ASN A 214 13.74 1.34 -23.52
C ASN A 214 14.67 2.20 -22.65
N SER A 215 15.96 2.18 -22.96
CA SER A 215 16.99 2.85 -22.15
C SER A 215 16.83 4.38 -22.11
N ALA A 216 16.34 4.98 -23.21
CA ALA A 216 16.13 6.45 -23.26
C ALA A 216 14.95 6.86 -22.37
N LEU A 217 13.83 6.12 -22.40
CA LEU A 217 12.69 6.36 -21.50
C LEU A 217 13.09 6.12 -20.05
N TYR A 218 13.78 5.02 -19.77
CA TYR A 218 14.24 4.69 -18.43
C TYR A 218 15.15 5.80 -17.86
N ALA A 219 16.14 6.25 -18.60
CA ALA A 219 17.05 7.31 -18.17
C ALA A 219 16.32 8.62 -17.87
N ARG A 220 15.33 8.98 -18.70
CA ARG A 220 14.50 10.15 -18.45
C ARG A 220 13.69 10.05 -17.18
N MET A 221 13.01 8.92 -16.99
CA MET A 221 12.20 8.69 -15.78
C MET A 221 13.08 8.71 -14.52
N MET A 222 14.24 8.08 -14.56
CA MET A 222 15.20 8.06 -13.44
C MET A 222 15.87 9.41 -13.17
N SER A 223 15.80 10.38 -14.08
CA SER A 223 16.27 11.75 -13.83
C SER A 223 15.34 12.57 -12.92
N GLU A 224 14.17 12.03 -12.55
CA GLU A 224 13.26 12.68 -11.61
C GLU A 224 13.97 12.90 -10.25
N PRO A 225 13.98 14.13 -9.71
CA PRO A 225 14.68 14.46 -8.46
C PRO A 225 14.32 13.58 -7.29
N PHE A 226 13.10 13.05 -7.23
CA PHE A 226 12.65 12.14 -6.19
C PHE A 226 13.59 10.93 -6.04
N PHE A 227 14.05 10.32 -7.14
CA PHE A 227 14.92 9.13 -7.08
C PHE A 227 16.33 9.43 -6.54
N HIS A 228 16.77 10.69 -6.59
CA HIS A 228 18.08 11.13 -6.11
C HIS A 228 18.05 11.67 -4.66
N THR A 229 16.86 11.86 -4.11
CA THR A 229 16.70 12.31 -2.72
C THR A 229 17.06 11.17 -1.76
N ARG A 230 17.96 11.46 -0.81
CA ARG A 230 18.35 10.54 0.27
C ARG A 230 17.52 10.77 1.52
N GLY A 231 17.37 9.72 2.31
CA GLY A 231 16.68 9.74 3.61
C GLY A 231 15.17 9.48 3.50
N PRO A 232 14.43 9.68 4.58
CA PRO A 232 12.98 9.52 4.57
C PRO A 232 12.36 10.45 3.51
N LYS A 233 11.59 9.87 2.59
CA LYS A 233 10.91 10.56 1.52
C LYS A 233 9.56 9.93 1.28
N SER A 234 8.61 10.72 0.83
CA SER A 234 7.27 10.27 0.45
C SER A 234 6.90 10.76 -0.95
N THR A 235 6.02 10.07 -1.61
CA THR A 235 5.50 10.40 -2.93
C THR A 235 4.08 9.87 -3.12
N GLY A 236 3.38 10.40 -4.12
CA GLY A 236 2.01 10.03 -4.40
C GLY A 236 1.60 10.34 -5.85
N ARG A 237 0.29 10.29 -6.08
CA ARG A 237 -0.31 10.56 -7.41
C ARG A 237 -0.12 11.99 -7.89
N GLU A 238 0.24 12.91 -7.00
CA GLU A 238 0.60 14.28 -7.36
C GLU A 238 1.86 14.35 -8.24
N LEU A 239 2.81 13.41 -8.05
CA LEU A 239 4.03 13.32 -8.84
C LEU A 239 3.92 12.22 -9.91
N PHE A 240 3.71 10.97 -9.52
CA PHE A 240 3.70 9.83 -10.45
C PHE A 240 2.28 9.51 -10.91
N ASN A 241 1.95 9.95 -12.10
CA ASN A 241 0.65 9.76 -12.74
C ASN A 241 0.82 9.63 -14.26
N LEU A 242 -0.28 9.40 -14.96
CA LEU A 242 -0.26 9.23 -16.43
C LEU A 242 0.17 10.50 -17.16
N ALA A 243 -0.13 11.70 -16.63
CA ALA A 243 0.31 12.96 -17.24
C ALA A 243 1.83 13.10 -17.15
N TRP A 244 2.43 12.75 -16.01
CA TRP A 244 3.88 12.70 -15.87
C TRP A 244 4.50 11.69 -16.85
N LEU A 245 3.97 10.47 -16.96
CA LEU A 245 4.47 9.48 -17.92
C LEU A 245 4.39 9.99 -19.36
N ASN A 246 3.26 10.57 -19.74
CA ASN A 246 3.07 11.14 -21.08
C ASN A 246 4.08 12.26 -21.38
N SER A 247 4.45 13.07 -20.40
CA SER A 247 5.50 14.10 -20.54
C SER A 247 6.88 13.48 -20.82
N GLN A 248 7.20 12.33 -20.21
CA GLN A 248 8.44 11.61 -20.49
C GLN A 248 8.45 11.02 -21.91
N LEU A 249 7.31 10.48 -22.34
CA LEU A 249 7.15 9.89 -23.68
C LEU A 249 7.16 10.93 -24.80
N ALA A 250 6.58 12.11 -24.60
CA ALA A 250 6.46 13.15 -25.62
C ALA A 250 7.81 13.65 -26.17
N ALA A 251 8.89 13.46 -25.42
CA ALA A 251 10.24 13.86 -25.84
C ALA A 251 11.03 12.75 -26.54
N LEU A 252 10.39 11.63 -26.84
CA LEU A 252 11.04 10.45 -27.45
C LEU A 252 10.30 10.03 -28.71
N PRO A 253 10.99 9.33 -29.64
CA PRO A 253 10.31 8.67 -30.74
C PRO A 253 9.25 7.68 -30.22
N PRO A 254 8.23 7.35 -31.03
CA PRO A 254 7.22 6.38 -30.64
C PRO A 254 7.83 5.06 -30.14
N ILE A 255 7.38 4.61 -28.96
CA ILE A 255 7.82 3.38 -28.32
C ILE A 255 6.64 2.40 -28.31
N ARG A 256 6.89 1.12 -28.55
CA ARG A 256 5.83 0.10 -28.48
C ARG A 256 5.23 0.04 -27.09
N PRO A 257 3.91 -0.10 -26.95
CA PRO A 257 3.26 -0.08 -25.64
C PRO A 257 3.78 -1.13 -24.66
N GLU A 258 4.12 -2.33 -25.13
CA GLU A 258 4.72 -3.38 -24.29
C GLU A 258 6.14 -3.03 -23.80
N ASP A 259 6.91 -2.26 -24.58
CA ASP A 259 8.24 -1.80 -24.18
C ASP A 259 8.14 -0.70 -23.13
N VAL A 260 7.13 0.16 -23.22
CA VAL A 260 6.80 1.13 -22.14
C VAL A 260 6.44 0.38 -20.86
N GLN A 261 5.53 -0.61 -20.94
CA GLN A 261 5.13 -1.42 -19.78
C GLN A 261 6.35 -2.10 -19.12
N ARG A 262 7.25 -2.67 -19.94
CA ARG A 262 8.49 -3.28 -19.44
C ARG A 262 9.39 -2.25 -18.78
N THR A 263 9.50 -1.07 -19.34
CA THR A 263 10.34 0.01 -18.81
C THR A 263 9.78 0.55 -17.48
N LEU A 264 8.46 0.60 -17.32
CA LEU A 264 7.80 0.96 -16.07
C LEU A 264 8.08 -0.09 -14.97
N LEU A 265 8.01 -1.39 -15.30
CA LEU A 265 8.38 -2.46 -14.37
C LEU A 265 9.86 -2.33 -13.97
N GLU A 266 10.75 -2.04 -14.90
CA GLU A 266 12.16 -1.81 -14.61
C GLU A 266 12.37 -0.60 -13.69
N LEU A 267 11.63 0.51 -13.91
CA LEU A 267 11.67 1.69 -13.04
C LEU A 267 11.32 1.32 -11.60
N THR A 268 10.20 0.60 -11.40
CA THR A 268 9.77 0.13 -10.08
C THR A 268 10.83 -0.76 -9.44
N ALA A 269 11.35 -1.75 -10.17
CA ALA A 269 12.36 -2.66 -9.62
C ALA A 269 13.65 -1.94 -9.22
N GLN A 270 14.15 -1.05 -10.08
CA GLN A 270 15.40 -0.31 -9.83
C GLN A 270 15.27 0.69 -8.69
N SER A 271 14.17 1.42 -8.59
CA SER A 271 13.95 2.38 -7.50
C SER A 271 13.90 1.68 -6.14
N ILE A 272 13.29 0.51 -6.08
CA ILE A 272 13.27 -0.34 -4.87
C ILE A 272 14.68 -0.81 -4.53
N CYS A 273 15.39 -1.42 -5.49
CA CYS A 273 16.73 -1.95 -5.24
C CYS A 273 17.73 -0.86 -4.84
N GLN A 274 17.68 0.31 -5.48
CA GLN A 274 18.49 1.47 -5.07
C GLN A 274 18.19 1.90 -3.63
N SER A 275 16.92 1.89 -3.23
CA SER A 275 16.51 2.22 -1.86
C SER A 275 17.06 1.22 -0.84
N VAL A 276 17.01 -0.09 -1.13
CA VAL A 276 17.60 -1.15 -0.29
C VAL A 276 19.10 -0.95 -0.16
N LEU A 277 19.82 -0.91 -1.28
CA LEU A 277 21.27 -0.85 -1.30
C LEU A 277 21.84 0.44 -0.70
N ALA A 278 21.14 1.57 -0.87
CA ALA A 278 21.57 2.84 -0.31
C ALA A 278 21.35 2.96 1.20
N THR A 279 20.38 2.21 1.77
CA THR A 279 19.98 2.36 3.17
C THR A 279 20.50 1.22 4.05
N GLN A 280 20.44 -0.01 3.56
CA GLN A 280 20.80 -1.23 4.30
C GLN A 280 21.39 -2.27 3.34
N PRO A 281 22.67 -2.06 2.89
CA PRO A 281 23.28 -2.91 1.87
C PRO A 281 23.52 -4.36 2.32
N ASP A 282 23.50 -4.62 3.61
CA ASP A 282 23.62 -5.95 4.23
C ASP A 282 22.28 -6.69 4.40
N THR A 283 21.19 -6.19 3.79
CA THR A 283 19.89 -6.84 3.80
C THR A 283 19.95 -8.25 3.21
N ARG A 284 19.62 -9.26 4.04
CA ARG A 284 19.67 -10.67 3.65
C ARG A 284 18.34 -11.17 3.08
N GLU A 285 17.26 -10.53 3.43
CA GLU A 285 15.91 -10.93 3.03
C GLU A 285 15.07 -9.70 2.71
N LEU A 286 14.39 -9.72 1.57
CA LEU A 286 13.39 -8.74 1.15
C LEU A 286 12.05 -9.46 1.06
N LEU A 287 11.18 -9.20 2.04
CA LEU A 287 9.83 -9.74 2.10
C LEU A 287 8.87 -8.77 1.42
N VAL A 288 8.14 -9.24 0.41
CA VAL A 288 7.26 -8.43 -0.41
C VAL A 288 5.80 -8.70 -0.05
N CYS A 289 5.04 -7.63 0.21
CA CYS A 289 3.59 -7.65 0.42
C CYS A 289 2.88 -6.67 -0.54
N GLY A 290 1.54 -6.63 -0.46
CA GLY A 290 0.69 -5.90 -1.38
C GLY A 290 0.56 -6.57 -2.75
N GLY A 291 -0.25 -5.98 -3.64
CA GLY A 291 -0.58 -6.55 -4.95
C GLY A 291 0.63 -6.85 -5.84
N GLY A 292 1.73 -6.09 -5.70
CA GLY A 292 2.96 -6.32 -6.45
C GLY A 292 3.66 -7.65 -6.14
N ALA A 293 3.39 -8.26 -4.98
CA ALA A 293 3.91 -9.59 -4.62
C ALA A 293 3.41 -10.69 -5.57
N HIS A 294 2.28 -10.48 -6.25
CA HIS A 294 1.73 -11.38 -7.25
C HIS A 294 2.32 -11.17 -8.65
N ASN A 295 3.07 -10.10 -8.88
CA ASN A 295 3.71 -9.85 -10.17
C ASN A 295 5.02 -10.66 -10.29
N THR A 296 4.93 -11.87 -10.81
CA THR A 296 6.06 -12.80 -10.94
C THR A 296 7.23 -12.19 -11.72
N THR A 297 6.94 -11.40 -12.77
CA THR A 297 8.00 -10.74 -13.56
C THR A 297 8.76 -9.71 -12.73
N LEU A 298 8.06 -8.93 -11.92
CA LEU A 298 8.66 -7.96 -11.00
C LEU A 298 9.46 -8.66 -9.89
N MET A 299 8.89 -9.68 -9.26
CA MET A 299 9.56 -10.47 -8.21
C MET A 299 10.87 -11.09 -8.72
N ASN A 300 10.84 -11.69 -9.90
CA ASN A 300 12.05 -12.25 -10.53
C ASN A 300 13.07 -11.15 -10.83
N ARG A 301 12.62 -9.96 -11.27
CA ARG A 301 13.52 -8.84 -11.54
C ARG A 301 14.19 -8.30 -10.29
N LEU A 302 13.46 -8.19 -9.18
CA LEU A 302 14.02 -7.81 -7.87
C LEU A 302 15.09 -8.81 -7.44
N GLY A 303 14.84 -10.12 -7.56
CA GLY A 303 15.83 -11.15 -7.22
C GLY A 303 17.09 -11.09 -8.08
N GLN A 304 16.96 -10.74 -9.39
CA GLN A 304 18.13 -10.54 -10.26
C GLN A 304 18.97 -9.31 -9.87
N LEU A 305 18.31 -8.25 -9.38
CA LEU A 305 18.97 -6.99 -9.00
C LEU A 305 19.59 -7.04 -7.59
N LEU A 306 19.14 -7.97 -6.76
CA LEU A 306 19.59 -8.19 -5.39
C LEU A 306 20.11 -9.64 -5.21
N PRO A 307 21.20 -10.04 -5.88
CA PRO A 307 21.63 -11.43 -5.93
C PRO A 307 22.05 -12.00 -4.56
N ASP A 308 22.48 -11.16 -3.62
CA ASP A 308 22.88 -11.55 -2.27
C ASP A 308 21.72 -11.47 -1.25
N CYS A 309 20.50 -11.16 -1.72
CA CYS A 309 19.32 -11.00 -0.90
C CYS A 309 18.22 -12.00 -1.34
N THR A 310 17.65 -12.73 -0.41
CA THR A 310 16.48 -13.58 -0.68
C THR A 310 15.25 -12.70 -0.88
N VAL A 311 14.70 -12.66 -2.09
CA VAL A 311 13.45 -11.94 -2.39
C VAL A 311 12.29 -12.93 -2.39
N ALA A 312 11.35 -12.75 -1.47
CA ALA A 312 10.20 -13.63 -1.30
C ALA A 312 8.94 -12.85 -0.93
N SER A 313 7.76 -13.43 -1.16
CA SER A 313 6.50 -12.90 -0.60
C SER A 313 6.48 -13.13 0.93
N THR A 314 5.78 -12.26 1.67
CA THR A 314 5.52 -12.44 3.11
C THR A 314 4.82 -13.76 3.41
N ALA A 315 4.15 -14.39 2.44
CA ALA A 315 3.61 -15.75 2.56
C ALA A 315 4.67 -16.79 2.92
N HIS A 316 5.94 -16.58 2.54
CA HIS A 316 7.06 -17.44 2.92
C HIS A 316 7.30 -17.45 4.45
N ARG A 317 6.88 -16.40 5.12
CA ARG A 317 6.90 -16.25 6.58
C ARG A 317 5.52 -16.49 7.24
N GLY A 318 4.59 -17.13 6.51
CA GLY A 318 3.27 -17.47 7.01
C GLY A 318 2.25 -16.32 7.03
N VAL A 319 2.60 -15.15 6.48
CA VAL A 319 1.71 -13.98 6.43
C VAL A 319 1.33 -13.69 4.98
N PRO A 320 0.07 -13.90 4.58
CA PRO A 320 -0.35 -13.65 3.21
C PRO A 320 -0.14 -12.16 2.82
N PRO A 321 0.40 -11.88 1.62
CA PRO A 321 0.88 -10.55 1.24
C PRO A 321 -0.22 -9.49 1.19
N ASP A 322 -1.45 -9.86 0.90
CA ASP A 322 -2.57 -8.93 0.75
C ASP A 322 -3.11 -8.41 2.09
N TRP A 323 -2.78 -9.07 3.21
CA TRP A 323 -3.39 -8.78 4.51
C TRP A 323 -2.47 -8.12 5.53
N VAL A 324 -1.20 -7.91 5.19
CA VAL A 324 -0.19 -7.37 6.12
C VAL A 324 -0.61 -6.00 6.66
N GLU A 325 -1.08 -5.11 5.80
CA GLU A 325 -1.51 -3.77 6.22
C GLU A 325 -2.77 -3.82 7.09
N ALA A 326 -3.78 -4.61 6.70
CA ALA A 326 -4.99 -4.77 7.52
C ALA A 326 -4.68 -5.39 8.88
N MET A 327 -3.78 -6.38 8.94
CA MET A 327 -3.30 -6.95 10.21
C MET A 327 -2.59 -5.92 11.09
N ALA A 328 -1.88 -4.96 10.49
CA ALA A 328 -1.15 -3.92 11.23
C ALA A 328 -2.08 -2.96 11.99
N PHE A 329 -3.32 -2.81 11.54
CA PHE A 329 -4.33 -1.99 12.21
C PHE A 329 -5.19 -2.79 13.20
N ALA A 330 -5.12 -4.10 13.19
CA ALA A 330 -5.81 -4.95 14.14
C ALA A 330 -5.08 -4.98 15.50
#